data_3880ece31f2f36071145a6ce96179cf1
#
_entry.id   3880ece31f2f36071145a6ce96179cf1
#
_cell.length_a   1.000
_cell.length_b   1.000
_cell.length_c   1.000
_cell.angle_alpha   90.00
_cell.angle_beta   90.00
_cell.angle_gamma   90.00
#
_symmetry.space_group_name_H-M   'P 1'
#
loop_
_entity.id
_entity.type
_entity.pdbx_description
1 polymer ?
#
loop_
_entity_poly.entity_id
_entity_poly.type
_entity_poly.pdbx_seq_one_letter_code
_entity_poly.pdbx_strand_id
1 'polypeptide(L)'
;MLIILGKVLLALYIVKRAHFLLTARVTFSRYIPVQHSAFPALSLLGAIFPKLRFYRTLGFHWRERQTLYKDAPLNTLALVPALVGRTLIMSSNLDAFYQSLSLNSEFHKAPNSVLEMFGDNVVTTIGETWKRHRRITAPSFSHSTYRNVWDTTVSVYTDMLDKEGWNSVDETPPTDINKATHKLALFLIAVVGFGIPMSWHEPPRDDNGRLSAQQMIFDIATYIMERGIIPRWAYFLGIEKLNQIDEAYDRFEEFIQERIVERETELLKLRAMEGGEADLSIDLNSIFGRLVNARLTEGKNSLSDREIIGNCFAFTFAGHETTANSLAATLGLLALNPDEQEWVYNSIIEMIGRREPTFDDFDHLDGVLACIYEGIRMYPAAYLLAKIASKDTTIHLSRREKPDVKEAVPLKKGTLLILDMVGMCYNAQSFPEPESFKPQRWKRSSKPSDAVPTTQATQADEITGSSPISTFEGFIGFAYGPRTCIGHKFAKVESVAFLTLLLRDWRVVPIMKVGESKEAWRNRVLEPEFGQALLLGEVPVKLVRRK
;
A
#
# COMPACT_ATOMS: atom_id res chain seq x y z
N MET A 1 8.72 -33.74 41.22
CA MET A 1 9.70 -32.72 40.87
C MET A 1 9.22 -31.85 39.68
N LEU A 2 8.90 -32.40 38.52
CA LEU A 2 8.46 -31.63 37.34
C LEU A 2 7.18 -30.80 37.57
N ILE A 3 6.17 -31.32 38.30
CA ILE A 3 4.94 -30.57 38.60
C ILE A 3 5.20 -29.37 39.52
N ILE A 4 6.07 -29.51 40.49
CA ILE A 4 6.47 -28.39 41.41
C ILE A 4 7.23 -27.34 40.62
N LEU A 5 8.17 -27.75 39.78
CA LEU A 5 8.92 -26.85 38.91
C LEU A 5 7.97 -26.08 37.97
N GLY A 6 7.00 -26.77 37.36
CA GLY A 6 5.99 -26.15 36.51
C GLY A 6 5.14 -25.11 37.25
N LYS A 7 4.70 -25.39 38.47
CA LYS A 7 3.97 -24.43 39.32
C LYS A 7 4.80 -23.21 39.69
N VAL A 8 6.09 -23.40 40.01
CA VAL A 8 7.02 -22.30 40.33
C VAL A 8 7.23 -21.42 39.08
N LEU A 9 7.49 -22.01 37.93
CA LEU A 9 7.65 -21.25 36.67
C LEU A 9 6.40 -20.47 36.30
N LEU A 10 5.21 -21.07 36.48
CA LEU A 10 3.94 -20.38 36.24
C LEU A 10 3.74 -19.22 37.23
N ALA A 11 4.05 -19.40 38.50
CA ALA A 11 3.95 -18.33 39.49
C ALA A 11 4.90 -17.17 39.16
N LEU A 12 6.16 -17.47 38.81
CA LEU A 12 7.14 -16.48 38.39
C LEU A 12 6.67 -15.71 37.13
N TYR A 13 6.09 -16.43 36.19
CA TYR A 13 5.51 -15.82 34.99
C TYR A 13 4.36 -14.87 35.32
N ILE A 14 3.43 -15.28 36.20
CA ILE A 14 2.31 -14.44 36.65
C ILE A 14 2.82 -13.17 37.34
N VAL A 15 3.77 -13.31 38.25
CA VAL A 15 4.39 -12.16 38.96
C VAL A 15 5.06 -11.21 37.95
N LYS A 16 5.85 -11.74 37.02
CA LYS A 16 6.47 -10.95 35.95
C LYS A 16 5.44 -10.21 35.10
N ARG A 17 4.34 -10.86 34.74
CA ARG A 17 3.26 -10.22 33.96
C ARG A 17 2.50 -9.18 34.77
N ALA A 18 2.20 -9.44 36.03
CA ALA A 18 1.57 -8.45 36.91
C ALA A 18 2.45 -7.20 37.05
N HIS A 19 3.74 -7.37 37.28
CA HIS A 19 4.70 -6.26 37.33
C HIS A 19 4.73 -5.47 36.02
N PHE A 20 4.77 -6.17 34.86
CA PHE A 20 4.72 -5.53 33.54
C PHE A 20 3.44 -4.69 33.35
N LEU A 21 2.27 -5.23 33.71
CA LEU A 21 1.00 -4.54 33.58
C LEU A 21 0.92 -3.28 34.47
N LEU A 22 1.40 -3.41 35.73
CA LEU A 22 1.47 -2.28 36.66
C LEU A 22 2.43 -1.19 36.17
N THR A 23 3.62 -1.60 35.71
CA THR A 23 4.62 -0.66 35.18
C THR A 23 4.08 0.07 33.96
N ALA A 24 3.48 -0.64 33.00
CA ALA A 24 2.88 -0.03 31.81
C ALA A 24 1.77 0.97 32.20
N ARG A 25 0.90 0.59 33.15
CA ARG A 25 -0.15 1.46 33.64
C ARG A 25 0.42 2.73 34.29
N VAL A 26 1.37 2.61 35.21
CA VAL A 26 1.99 3.76 35.89
C VAL A 26 2.72 4.67 34.89
N THR A 27 3.41 4.09 33.92
CA THR A 27 4.19 4.85 32.93
C THR A 27 3.30 5.66 32.01
N PHE A 28 2.23 5.06 31.46
CA PHE A 28 1.47 5.67 30.38
C PHE A 28 0.19 6.40 30.84
N SER A 29 -0.47 5.96 31.93
CA SER A 29 -1.76 6.54 32.34
C SER A 29 -1.71 8.03 32.71
N ARG A 30 -0.51 8.58 32.94
CA ARG A 30 -0.32 10.02 33.19
C ARG A 30 -0.49 10.86 31.92
N TYR A 31 -0.32 10.26 30.74
CA TYR A 31 -0.26 10.95 29.45
C TYR A 31 -1.37 10.48 28.50
N ILE A 32 -1.58 9.18 28.42
CA ILE A 32 -2.48 8.54 27.47
C ILE A 32 -3.28 7.40 28.12
N PRO A 33 -4.50 7.12 27.67
CA PRO A 33 -5.28 5.98 28.16
C PRO A 33 -4.56 4.65 27.93
N VAL A 34 -4.64 3.77 28.94
CA VAL A 34 -4.11 2.41 28.88
C VAL A 34 -5.26 1.43 28.70
N GLN A 35 -5.21 0.67 27.63
CA GLN A 35 -6.18 -0.37 27.33
C GLN A 35 -5.52 -1.74 27.31
N HIS A 36 -6.22 -2.74 27.82
CA HIS A 36 -5.71 -4.10 27.92
C HIS A 36 -6.31 -5.00 26.84
N SER A 37 -5.51 -5.91 26.32
CA SER A 37 -5.92 -7.02 25.47
C SER A 37 -5.34 -8.32 26.01
N ALA A 38 -5.91 -9.48 25.71
CA ALA A 38 -5.34 -10.76 26.15
C ALA A 38 -3.98 -11.02 25.46
N PHE A 39 -3.94 -10.82 24.13
CA PHE A 39 -2.77 -11.00 23.27
C PHE A 39 -2.46 -9.70 22.52
N PRO A 40 -1.25 -9.59 21.93
CA PRO A 40 -0.96 -8.49 21.01
C PRO A 40 -1.89 -8.57 19.79
N ALA A 41 -2.72 -7.54 19.59
CA ALA A 41 -3.70 -7.51 18.50
C ALA A 41 -3.07 -7.58 17.10
N LEU A 42 -1.85 -7.05 16.95
CA LEU A 42 -1.07 -7.05 15.70
C LEU A 42 -0.04 -8.20 15.68
N SER A 43 -0.45 -9.41 16.04
CA SER A 43 0.39 -10.61 16.04
C SER A 43 -0.34 -11.78 15.41
N LEU A 44 0.42 -12.87 15.12
CA LEU A 44 -0.16 -14.11 14.62
C LEU A 44 -1.28 -14.65 15.54
N LEU A 45 -1.12 -14.54 16.86
CA LEU A 45 -2.17 -14.91 17.80
C LEU A 45 -3.43 -14.04 17.61
N GLY A 46 -3.26 -12.72 17.41
CA GLY A 46 -4.36 -11.81 17.11
C GLY A 46 -5.05 -12.09 15.76
N ALA A 47 -4.35 -12.71 14.81
CA ALA A 47 -4.92 -13.11 13.52
C ALA A 47 -5.72 -14.43 13.59
N ILE A 48 -5.27 -15.40 14.41
CA ILE A 48 -5.86 -16.75 14.49
C ILE A 48 -7.07 -16.82 15.43
N PHE A 49 -7.05 -16.05 16.53
CA PHE A 49 -8.14 -16.12 17.50
C PHE A 49 -9.46 -15.54 16.97
N PRO A 50 -10.61 -16.13 17.33
CA PRO A 50 -11.91 -15.64 16.88
C PRO A 50 -12.21 -14.23 17.40
N LYS A 51 -13.03 -13.48 16.65
CA LYS A 51 -13.44 -12.09 16.92
C LYS A 51 -14.35 -12.04 18.18
N LEU A 52 -13.78 -12.18 19.37
CA LEU A 52 -14.50 -12.08 20.64
C LEU A 52 -14.29 -10.69 21.27
N ARG A 53 -15.28 -10.21 22.00
CA ARG A 53 -15.31 -8.87 22.61
C ARG A 53 -14.08 -8.53 23.48
N PHE A 54 -13.45 -9.54 24.10
CA PHE A 54 -12.27 -9.38 24.96
C PHE A 54 -10.94 -9.56 24.22
N TYR A 55 -10.99 -9.95 22.94
CA TYR A 55 -9.80 -10.16 22.12
C TYR A 55 -9.80 -9.13 20.99
N ARG A 56 -8.86 -8.19 21.06
CA ARG A 56 -8.58 -7.35 19.90
C ARG A 56 -7.81 -8.17 18.87
N THR A 57 -8.53 -8.60 17.86
CA THR A 57 -7.99 -9.35 16.74
C THR A 57 -7.55 -8.39 15.64
N LEU A 58 -6.78 -8.88 14.67
CA LEU A 58 -6.38 -8.11 13.50
C LEU A 58 -7.61 -7.40 12.88
N GLY A 59 -7.46 -6.15 12.48
CA GLY A 59 -8.56 -5.32 11.96
C GLY A 59 -9.46 -4.68 13.03
N PHE A 60 -9.17 -4.81 14.34
CA PHE A 60 -9.96 -4.15 15.38
C PHE A 60 -10.06 -2.64 15.19
N HIS A 61 -9.00 -1.98 14.73
CA HIS A 61 -8.93 -0.54 14.47
C HIS A 61 -9.91 -0.09 13.37
N TRP A 62 -10.20 -0.94 12.40
CA TRP A 62 -11.26 -0.70 11.41
C TRP A 62 -12.64 -0.79 12.03
N ARG A 63 -12.92 -1.85 12.77
CA ARG A 63 -14.22 -2.07 13.41
C ARG A 63 -14.53 -1.04 14.50
N GLU A 64 -13.50 -0.59 15.21
CA GLU A 64 -13.60 0.41 16.28
C GLU A 64 -13.24 1.83 15.82
N ARG A 65 -13.07 2.11 14.51
CA ARG A 65 -12.52 3.38 13.99
C ARG A 65 -13.22 4.65 14.49
N GLN A 66 -14.52 4.56 14.82
CA GLN A 66 -15.29 5.68 15.37
C GLN A 66 -15.15 5.80 16.90
N THR A 67 -14.82 4.72 17.59
CA THR A 67 -14.89 4.65 19.06
C THR A 67 -13.54 4.41 19.72
N LEU A 68 -12.54 3.89 19.01
CA LEU A 68 -11.24 3.51 19.56
C LEU A 68 -10.56 4.62 20.35
N TYR A 69 -10.64 5.85 19.87
CA TYR A 69 -10.01 7.03 20.47
C TYR A 69 -11.00 7.93 21.20
N LYS A 70 -12.25 7.50 21.44
CA LYS A 70 -13.29 8.33 22.06
C LYS A 70 -12.83 8.94 23.40
N ASP A 71 -12.20 8.12 24.23
CA ASP A 71 -11.72 8.52 25.56
C ASP A 71 -10.22 8.87 25.57
N ALA A 72 -9.63 9.15 24.40
CA ALA A 72 -8.23 9.50 24.26
C ALA A 72 -8.06 10.94 23.76
N PRO A 73 -7.85 11.93 24.67
CA PRO A 73 -7.76 13.35 24.31
C PRO A 73 -6.67 13.68 23.29
N LEU A 74 -5.62 12.87 23.24
CA LEU A 74 -4.49 13.02 22.31
C LEU A 74 -4.64 12.12 21.06
N ASN A 75 -5.80 11.49 20.83
CA ASN A 75 -5.97 10.48 19.77
C ASN A 75 -4.87 9.41 19.79
N THR A 76 -4.43 9.06 20.98
CA THR A 76 -3.30 8.14 21.22
C THR A 76 -3.58 7.33 22.47
N LEU A 77 -3.27 6.04 22.44
CA LEU A 77 -3.49 5.12 23.55
C LEU A 77 -2.36 4.06 23.63
N ALA A 78 -2.18 3.48 24.82
CA ALA A 78 -1.29 2.35 25.04
C ALA A 78 -2.10 1.06 25.03
N LEU A 79 -1.74 0.11 24.16
CA LEU A 79 -2.25 -1.26 24.16
C LEU A 79 -1.30 -2.18 24.88
N VAL A 80 -1.78 -2.75 25.99
CA VAL A 80 -0.96 -3.57 26.89
C VAL A 80 -1.52 -4.99 26.91
N PRO A 81 -0.83 -5.96 26.26
CA PRO A 81 -1.28 -7.35 26.26
C PRO A 81 -1.05 -7.99 27.62
N ALA A 82 -2.10 -8.65 28.16
CA ALA A 82 -2.06 -9.21 29.50
C ALA A 82 -1.25 -10.52 29.58
N LEU A 83 -1.39 -11.40 28.62
CA LEU A 83 -0.80 -12.73 28.67
C LEU A 83 0.62 -12.77 28.09
N VAL A 84 0.85 -12.25 26.91
CA VAL A 84 2.13 -12.35 26.21
C VAL A 84 2.37 -11.09 25.36
N GLY A 85 3.62 -10.76 25.09
CA GLY A 85 4.01 -9.64 24.22
C GLY A 85 4.39 -8.38 24.99
N ARG A 86 4.62 -7.29 24.25
CA ARG A 86 5.06 -5.98 24.76
C ARG A 86 4.00 -4.91 24.49
N THR A 87 4.04 -3.84 25.26
CA THR A 87 3.21 -2.67 25.05
C THR A 87 3.50 -2.06 23.69
N LEU A 88 2.45 -1.60 23.01
CA LEU A 88 2.56 -0.73 21.84
C LEU A 88 1.75 0.54 22.08
N ILE A 89 2.21 1.63 21.51
CA ILE A 89 1.47 2.90 21.46
C ILE A 89 0.79 2.96 20.10
N MET A 90 -0.52 3.19 20.10
CA MET A 90 -1.30 3.34 18.88
C MET A 90 -1.82 4.77 18.80
N SER A 91 -1.61 5.44 17.67
CA SER A 91 -1.92 6.84 17.50
C SER A 91 -2.58 7.12 16.16
N SER A 92 -3.69 7.85 16.18
CA SER A 92 -4.32 8.51 15.04
C SER A 92 -4.09 10.03 15.04
N ASN A 93 -3.12 10.51 15.83
CA ASN A 93 -2.76 11.91 15.92
C ASN A 93 -1.80 12.28 14.77
N LEU A 94 -2.12 13.32 14.00
CA LEU A 94 -1.30 13.79 12.88
C LEU A 94 0.08 14.30 13.32
N ASP A 95 0.21 14.88 14.54
CA ASP A 95 1.52 15.25 15.07
C ASP A 95 2.44 14.04 15.23
N ALA A 96 1.91 12.90 15.72
CA ALA A 96 2.68 11.66 15.83
C ALA A 96 3.14 11.18 14.44
N PHE A 97 2.26 11.30 13.45
CA PHE A 97 2.56 10.94 12.07
C PHE A 97 3.71 11.79 11.53
N TYR A 98 3.59 13.12 11.54
CA TYR A 98 4.61 14.00 10.99
C TYR A 98 5.94 13.92 11.75
N GLN A 99 5.93 13.92 13.09
CA GLN A 99 7.16 13.82 13.88
C GLN A 99 7.89 12.50 13.66
N SER A 100 7.16 11.37 13.58
CA SER A 100 7.79 10.05 13.41
C SER A 100 8.25 9.74 11.99
N LEU A 101 7.81 10.53 10.98
CA LEU A 101 8.16 10.37 9.57
C LEU A 101 9.11 11.46 9.05
N SER A 102 9.40 12.50 9.82
CA SER A 102 10.30 13.58 9.44
C SER A 102 11.74 13.10 9.23
N LEU A 103 12.54 13.90 8.52
CA LEU A 103 13.95 13.59 8.20
C LEU A 103 14.81 13.33 9.44
N ASN A 104 14.60 14.13 10.49
CA ASN A 104 15.36 14.05 11.76
C ASN A 104 14.63 13.23 12.82
N SER A 105 13.75 12.32 12.41
CA SER A 105 12.94 11.52 13.32
C SER A 105 13.80 10.57 14.17
N GLU A 106 13.48 10.51 15.44
CA GLU A 106 14.03 9.54 16.39
C GLU A 106 13.40 8.14 16.26
N PHE A 107 12.62 7.92 15.21
CA PHE A 107 11.91 6.68 14.96
C PHE A 107 12.43 6.00 13.71
N HIS A 108 12.71 4.70 13.81
CA HIS A 108 13.01 3.84 12.68
C HIS A 108 11.80 3.02 12.27
N LYS A 109 11.78 2.54 11.03
CA LYS A 109 10.80 1.56 10.58
C LYS A 109 10.96 0.27 11.39
N ALA A 110 9.85 -0.34 11.79
CA ALA A 110 9.87 -1.67 12.39
C ALA A 110 10.29 -2.72 11.33
N PRO A 111 11.05 -3.77 11.72
CA PRO A 111 11.41 -4.86 10.83
C PRO A 111 10.18 -5.53 10.20
N ASN A 112 10.31 -5.96 8.97
CA ASN A 112 9.29 -6.73 8.26
C ASN A 112 9.96 -7.89 7.50
N SER A 113 10.06 -9.04 8.17
CA SER A 113 10.72 -10.22 7.64
C SER A 113 10.04 -10.81 6.41
N VAL A 114 8.75 -10.58 6.23
CA VAL A 114 7.99 -11.07 5.07
C VAL A 114 8.48 -10.37 3.79
N LEU A 115 8.72 -9.06 3.83
CA LEU A 115 9.24 -8.32 2.69
C LEU A 115 10.76 -8.45 2.49
N GLU A 116 11.46 -9.11 3.41
CA GLU A 116 12.92 -9.37 3.35
C GLU A 116 13.26 -10.76 2.82
N MET A 117 12.27 -11.58 2.45
CA MET A 117 12.48 -12.99 2.09
C MET A 117 13.52 -13.18 0.98
N PHE A 118 13.55 -12.31 -0.01
CA PHE A 118 14.49 -12.35 -1.12
C PHE A 118 15.73 -11.46 -0.94
N GLY A 119 15.81 -10.73 0.17
CA GLY A 119 16.94 -9.87 0.51
C GLY A 119 16.55 -8.44 0.87
N ASP A 120 17.57 -7.68 1.22
CA ASP A 120 17.47 -6.26 1.54
C ASP A 120 16.88 -5.47 0.38
N ASN A 121 16.00 -4.51 0.69
CA ASN A 121 15.33 -3.70 -0.33
C ASN A 121 15.00 -2.30 0.19
N VAL A 122 14.57 -1.42 -0.70
CA VAL A 122 14.24 -0.01 -0.37
C VAL A 122 13.11 0.13 0.65
N VAL A 123 12.25 -0.88 0.79
CA VAL A 123 11.12 -0.85 1.72
C VAL A 123 11.57 -1.22 3.13
N THR A 124 12.43 -2.21 3.30
CA THR A 124 12.76 -2.82 4.61
C THR A 124 14.01 -2.24 5.26
N THR A 125 15.00 -1.84 4.48
CA THR A 125 16.27 -1.31 4.98
C THR A 125 16.14 0.03 5.70
N ILE A 126 17.11 0.36 6.58
CA ILE A 126 17.17 1.60 7.35
C ILE A 126 18.57 2.26 7.22
N GLY A 127 18.69 3.51 7.66
CA GLY A 127 19.97 4.24 7.71
C GLY A 127 20.63 4.37 6.34
N GLU A 128 21.94 4.18 6.26
CA GLU A 128 22.73 4.36 5.04
C GLU A 128 22.40 3.33 3.96
N THR A 129 22.08 2.08 4.35
CA THR A 129 21.63 1.05 3.40
C THR A 129 20.37 1.50 2.69
N TRP A 130 19.37 2.02 3.42
CA TRP A 130 18.18 2.58 2.80
C TRP A 130 18.48 3.76 1.88
N LYS A 131 19.34 4.69 2.28
CA LYS A 131 19.73 5.83 1.44
C LYS A 131 20.33 5.36 0.11
N ARG A 132 21.18 4.33 0.16
CA ARG A 132 21.77 3.71 -1.04
C ARG A 132 20.69 3.12 -1.95
N HIS A 133 19.79 2.28 -1.42
CA HIS A 133 18.69 1.72 -2.18
C HIS A 133 17.80 2.82 -2.78
N ARG A 134 17.42 3.83 -1.98
CA ARG A 134 16.57 4.93 -2.43
C ARG A 134 17.22 5.75 -3.54
N ARG A 135 18.51 6.05 -3.43
CA ARG A 135 19.27 6.79 -4.44
C ARG A 135 19.31 6.07 -5.78
N ILE A 136 19.46 4.75 -5.76
CA ILE A 136 19.53 3.92 -6.97
C ILE A 136 18.14 3.74 -7.59
N THR A 137 17.11 3.53 -6.77
CA THR A 137 15.76 3.21 -7.25
C THR A 137 14.94 4.44 -7.66
N ALA A 138 15.10 5.58 -6.98
CA ALA A 138 14.26 6.75 -7.21
C ALA A 138 14.33 7.30 -8.66
N PRO A 139 15.48 7.35 -9.35
CA PRO A 139 15.55 7.82 -10.73
C PRO A 139 14.75 6.98 -11.73
N SER A 140 14.35 5.74 -11.37
CA SER A 140 13.50 4.90 -12.21
C SER A 140 12.06 5.41 -12.31
N PHE A 141 11.65 6.29 -11.39
CA PHE A 141 10.33 6.91 -11.36
C PHE A 141 10.38 8.28 -12.04
N SER A 142 10.63 8.30 -13.34
CA SER A 142 10.84 9.48 -14.18
C SER A 142 9.61 9.83 -15.01
N HIS A 143 9.64 11.01 -15.66
CA HIS A 143 8.56 11.44 -16.57
C HIS A 143 8.36 10.46 -17.72
N SER A 144 9.43 9.90 -18.29
CA SER A 144 9.33 8.87 -19.35
C SER A 144 8.68 7.59 -18.84
N THR A 145 9.00 7.18 -17.62
CA THR A 145 8.34 6.03 -16.96
C THR A 145 6.85 6.27 -16.78
N TYR A 146 6.44 7.48 -16.35
CA TYR A 146 5.02 7.80 -16.17
C TYR A 146 4.25 7.84 -17.48
N ARG A 147 4.85 8.33 -18.57
CA ARG A 147 4.25 8.23 -19.91
C ARG A 147 4.07 6.77 -20.31
N ASN A 148 5.07 5.93 -20.10
CA ASN A 148 4.99 4.50 -20.36
C ASN A 148 3.90 3.80 -19.51
N VAL A 149 3.74 4.20 -18.22
CA VAL A 149 2.63 3.71 -17.38
C VAL A 149 1.27 4.04 -18.01
N TRP A 150 1.10 5.28 -18.48
CA TRP A 150 -0.14 5.71 -19.12
C TRP A 150 -0.43 4.90 -20.38
N ASP A 151 0.53 4.84 -21.30
CA ASP A 151 0.38 4.17 -22.59
C ASP A 151 0.15 2.66 -22.42
N THR A 152 0.84 2.05 -21.45
CA THR A 152 0.63 0.64 -21.08
C THR A 152 -0.76 0.45 -20.47
N THR A 153 -1.25 1.38 -19.63
CA THR A 153 -2.61 1.29 -19.07
C THR A 153 -3.66 1.31 -20.17
N VAL A 154 -3.52 2.18 -21.16
CA VAL A 154 -4.43 2.24 -22.35
C VAL A 154 -4.39 0.90 -23.09
N SER A 155 -3.20 0.37 -23.35
CA SER A 155 -3.03 -0.91 -24.04
C SER A 155 -3.66 -2.08 -23.27
N VAL A 156 -3.43 -2.17 -21.96
CA VAL A 156 -3.99 -3.23 -21.10
C VAL A 156 -5.51 -3.11 -20.99
N TYR A 157 -6.04 -1.88 -20.90
CA TYR A 157 -7.49 -1.64 -20.91
C TYR A 157 -8.13 -2.11 -22.23
N THR A 158 -7.50 -1.82 -23.35
CA THR A 158 -7.98 -2.25 -24.68
C THR A 158 -7.94 -3.78 -24.82
N ASP A 159 -6.85 -4.43 -24.43
CA ASP A 159 -6.71 -5.90 -24.41
C ASP A 159 -7.76 -6.55 -23.49
N MET A 160 -8.02 -5.95 -22.32
CA MET A 160 -9.10 -6.36 -21.42
C MET A 160 -10.46 -6.33 -22.08
N LEU A 161 -10.84 -5.20 -22.71
CA LEU A 161 -12.14 -5.06 -23.38
C LEU A 161 -12.32 -6.10 -24.50
N ASP A 162 -11.28 -6.34 -25.28
CA ASP A 162 -11.28 -7.30 -26.37
C ASP A 162 -11.42 -8.73 -25.87
N LYS A 163 -10.57 -9.14 -24.93
CA LYS A 163 -10.52 -10.50 -24.39
C LYS A 163 -11.74 -10.87 -23.55
N GLU A 164 -12.30 -9.92 -22.82
CA GLU A 164 -13.56 -10.11 -22.07
C GLU A 164 -14.80 -9.98 -22.96
N GLY A 165 -14.63 -9.61 -24.24
CA GLY A 165 -15.75 -9.43 -25.20
C GLY A 165 -16.62 -8.22 -24.89
N TRP A 166 -16.13 -7.25 -24.13
CA TRP A 166 -16.95 -6.09 -23.72
C TRP A 166 -17.14 -5.07 -24.83
N ASN A 167 -16.34 -5.12 -25.91
CA ASN A 167 -16.47 -4.22 -27.05
C ASN A 167 -17.85 -4.32 -27.74
N SER A 168 -18.48 -5.49 -27.67
CA SER A 168 -19.72 -5.80 -28.44
C SER A 168 -21.00 -5.76 -27.60
N VAL A 169 -20.94 -5.37 -26.32
CA VAL A 169 -22.08 -5.42 -25.41
C VAL A 169 -22.43 -4.05 -24.84
N ASP A 170 -23.71 -3.80 -24.58
CA ASP A 170 -24.17 -2.60 -23.85
C ASP A 170 -24.09 -2.78 -22.32
N GLU A 171 -24.13 -4.00 -21.85
CA GLU A 171 -23.96 -4.36 -20.43
C GLU A 171 -23.06 -5.59 -20.31
N THR A 172 -22.11 -5.54 -19.37
CA THR A 172 -21.27 -6.72 -19.07
C THR A 172 -22.06 -7.75 -18.26
N PRO A 173 -21.67 -9.03 -18.30
CA PRO A 173 -22.09 -9.98 -17.27
C PRO A 173 -21.63 -9.49 -15.88
N PRO A 174 -22.19 -10.07 -14.79
CA PRO A 174 -21.66 -9.84 -13.44
C PRO A 174 -20.14 -10.05 -13.40
N THR A 175 -19.42 -9.02 -13.03
CA THR A 175 -17.95 -9.00 -13.06
C THR A 175 -17.40 -8.72 -11.68
N ASP A 176 -16.41 -9.48 -11.25
CA ASP A 176 -15.61 -9.15 -10.09
C ASP A 176 -14.55 -8.11 -10.48
N ILE A 177 -14.83 -6.84 -10.18
CA ILE A 177 -13.94 -5.75 -10.57
C ILE A 177 -12.61 -5.80 -9.81
N ASN A 178 -12.56 -6.43 -8.62
CA ASN A 178 -11.33 -6.61 -7.88
C ASN A 178 -10.32 -7.50 -8.63
N LYS A 179 -10.79 -8.58 -9.27
CA LYS A 179 -9.92 -9.40 -10.15
C LYS A 179 -9.36 -8.60 -11.32
N ALA A 180 -10.19 -7.75 -11.95
CA ALA A 180 -9.74 -6.93 -13.06
C ALA A 180 -8.69 -5.90 -12.64
N THR A 181 -8.88 -5.22 -11.49
CA THR A 181 -7.91 -4.25 -10.97
C THR A 181 -6.61 -4.90 -10.51
N HIS A 182 -6.67 -6.12 -9.93
CA HIS A 182 -5.48 -6.90 -9.59
C HIS A 182 -4.68 -7.26 -10.84
N LYS A 183 -5.35 -7.73 -11.89
CA LYS A 183 -4.71 -8.10 -13.14
C LYS A 183 -4.07 -6.88 -13.82
N LEU A 184 -4.78 -5.73 -13.85
CA LEU A 184 -4.26 -4.47 -14.37
C LEU A 184 -2.98 -4.05 -13.65
N ALA A 185 -3.02 -3.91 -12.32
CA ALA A 185 -1.89 -3.44 -11.53
C ALA A 185 -0.67 -4.40 -11.64
N LEU A 186 -0.92 -5.71 -11.71
CA LEU A 186 0.11 -6.70 -11.92
C LEU A 186 0.80 -6.50 -13.28
N PHE A 187 0.01 -6.29 -14.34
CA PHE A 187 0.54 -6.11 -15.68
C PHE A 187 1.40 -4.84 -15.77
N LEU A 188 0.94 -3.76 -15.15
CA LEU A 188 1.67 -2.51 -15.18
C LEU A 188 3.03 -2.61 -14.48
N ILE A 189 3.08 -3.25 -13.30
CA ILE A 189 4.38 -3.44 -12.63
C ILE A 189 5.27 -4.43 -13.38
N ALA A 190 4.71 -5.47 -14.00
CA ALA A 190 5.46 -6.43 -14.80
C ALA A 190 6.01 -5.82 -16.09
N VAL A 191 5.17 -5.14 -16.87
CA VAL A 191 5.57 -4.53 -18.15
C VAL A 191 6.48 -3.33 -17.93
N VAL A 192 6.02 -2.34 -17.16
CA VAL A 192 6.78 -1.08 -16.98
C VAL A 192 7.92 -1.24 -15.98
N GLY A 193 7.69 -2.02 -14.91
CA GLY A 193 8.70 -2.25 -13.88
C GLY A 193 9.83 -3.17 -14.35
N PHE A 194 9.48 -4.28 -15.00
CA PHE A 194 10.43 -5.34 -15.30
C PHE A 194 10.66 -5.60 -16.80
N GLY A 195 9.86 -4.99 -17.68
CA GLY A 195 9.93 -5.26 -19.12
C GLY A 195 9.43 -6.66 -19.50
N ILE A 196 8.53 -7.25 -18.69
CA ILE A 196 7.95 -8.56 -18.92
C ILE A 196 6.65 -8.37 -19.69
N PRO A 197 6.53 -8.84 -20.96
CA PRO A 197 5.27 -8.74 -21.69
C PRO A 197 4.19 -9.57 -21.01
N MET A 198 2.97 -9.02 -20.97
CA MET A 198 1.80 -9.66 -20.37
C MET A 198 0.63 -9.65 -21.35
N SER A 199 -0.25 -10.65 -21.28
CA SER A 199 -1.49 -10.73 -22.05
C SER A 199 -2.66 -11.00 -21.13
N TRP A 200 -3.82 -10.41 -21.42
CA TRP A 200 -5.01 -10.55 -20.56
C TRP A 200 -5.44 -12.01 -20.36
N HIS A 201 -5.27 -12.85 -21.37
CA HIS A 201 -5.46 -14.29 -21.26
C HIS A 201 -4.17 -15.04 -21.61
N GLU A 202 -3.35 -15.29 -20.61
CA GLU A 202 -2.15 -16.12 -20.70
C GLU A 202 -2.36 -17.44 -19.94
N PRO A 203 -1.96 -18.59 -20.50
CA PRO A 203 -2.07 -19.86 -19.78
C PRO A 203 -1.15 -19.83 -18.54
N PRO A 204 -1.56 -20.51 -17.44
CA PRO A 204 -0.79 -20.49 -16.20
C PRO A 204 0.57 -21.21 -16.31
N ARG A 205 0.74 -22.06 -17.34
CA ARG A 205 1.98 -22.77 -17.63
C ARG A 205 2.37 -22.59 -19.09
N ASP A 206 3.68 -22.54 -19.32
CA ASP A 206 4.27 -22.53 -20.65
C ASP A 206 4.22 -23.93 -21.32
N ASP A 207 4.66 -24.03 -22.59
CA ASP A 207 4.69 -25.27 -23.37
C ASP A 207 5.61 -26.34 -22.76
N ASN A 208 6.52 -25.97 -21.85
CA ASN A 208 7.41 -26.87 -21.12
C ASN A 208 6.83 -27.29 -19.74
N GLY A 209 5.59 -26.89 -19.43
CA GLY A 209 4.92 -27.20 -18.17
C GLY A 209 5.39 -26.38 -16.96
N ARG A 210 6.24 -25.35 -17.13
CA ARG A 210 6.69 -24.45 -16.08
C ARG A 210 5.66 -23.35 -15.86
N LEU A 211 5.59 -22.79 -14.64
CA LEU A 211 4.76 -21.60 -14.38
C LEU A 211 5.13 -20.48 -15.35
N SER A 212 4.12 -19.90 -15.99
CA SER A 212 4.30 -18.69 -16.78
C SER A 212 4.80 -17.56 -15.90
N ALA A 213 5.50 -16.56 -16.46
CA ALA A 213 5.96 -15.40 -15.70
C ALA A 213 4.78 -14.67 -15.01
N GLN A 214 3.64 -14.59 -15.69
CA GLN A 214 2.42 -14.00 -15.17
C GLN A 214 1.88 -14.77 -13.96
N GLN A 215 1.74 -16.10 -14.07
CA GLN A 215 1.22 -16.93 -12.97
C GLN A 215 2.18 -16.93 -11.78
N MET A 216 3.48 -17.01 -12.01
CA MET A 216 4.53 -16.92 -11.01
C MET A 216 4.43 -15.61 -10.20
N ILE A 217 4.35 -14.46 -10.87
CA ILE A 217 4.26 -13.15 -10.22
C ILE A 217 2.93 -13.02 -9.45
N PHE A 218 1.84 -13.54 -10.02
CA PHE A 218 0.53 -13.57 -9.37
C PHE A 218 0.57 -14.40 -8.08
N ASP A 219 1.14 -15.60 -8.12
CA ASP A 219 1.23 -16.51 -6.97
C ASP A 219 2.10 -15.92 -5.85
N ILE A 220 3.23 -15.29 -6.19
CA ILE A 220 4.10 -14.62 -5.22
C ILE A 220 3.36 -13.51 -4.48
N ALA A 221 2.64 -12.67 -5.21
CA ALA A 221 1.88 -11.59 -4.61
C ALA A 221 0.72 -12.12 -3.74
N THR A 222 0.01 -13.13 -4.23
CA THR A 222 -1.15 -13.71 -3.54
C THR A 222 -0.78 -14.45 -2.26
N TYR A 223 0.31 -15.22 -2.28
CA TYR A 223 0.66 -16.14 -1.18
C TYR A 223 1.79 -15.63 -0.27
N ILE A 224 2.04 -14.34 -0.27
CA ILE A 224 3.12 -13.73 0.53
C ILE A 224 2.98 -14.00 2.04
N MET A 225 1.76 -13.99 2.56
CA MET A 225 1.50 -14.25 3.98
C MET A 225 1.71 -15.73 4.33
N GLU A 226 1.21 -16.63 3.50
CA GLU A 226 1.41 -18.07 3.66
C GLU A 226 2.91 -18.41 3.65
N ARG A 227 3.65 -17.89 2.68
CA ARG A 227 5.11 -18.10 2.59
C ARG A 227 5.85 -17.57 3.82
N GLY A 228 5.41 -16.46 4.38
CA GLY A 228 6.01 -15.85 5.57
C GLY A 228 5.70 -16.56 6.89
N ILE A 229 4.58 -17.28 6.98
CA ILE A 229 4.08 -17.90 8.21
C ILE A 229 4.35 -19.40 8.24
N ILE A 230 4.19 -20.10 7.10
CA ILE A 230 4.33 -21.55 7.01
C ILE A 230 5.82 -21.91 7.12
N PRO A 231 6.20 -22.78 8.08
CA PRO A 231 7.59 -23.17 8.24
C PRO A 231 8.05 -24.03 7.05
N ARG A 232 9.32 -23.87 6.65
CA ARG A 232 9.90 -24.53 5.47
C ARG A 232 9.68 -26.06 5.41
N TRP A 233 9.70 -26.74 6.55
CA TRP A 233 9.47 -28.19 6.58
C TRP A 233 8.06 -28.61 6.11
N ALA A 234 7.07 -27.72 6.20
CA ALA A 234 5.70 -28.04 5.77
C ALA A 234 5.59 -28.17 4.23
N TYR A 235 6.48 -27.55 3.47
CA TYR A 235 6.51 -27.66 2.01
C TYR A 235 6.90 -29.07 1.51
N PHE A 236 7.52 -29.88 2.36
CA PHE A 236 7.82 -31.29 2.04
C PHE A 236 6.65 -32.26 2.26
N LEU A 237 5.49 -31.77 2.70
CA LEU A 237 4.32 -32.61 2.96
C LEU A 237 3.55 -33.04 1.70
N GLY A 238 3.94 -32.56 0.52
CA GLY A 238 3.30 -32.91 -0.75
C GLY A 238 1.89 -32.34 -0.93
N ILE A 239 1.54 -31.27 -0.19
CA ILE A 239 0.27 -30.58 -0.34
C ILE A 239 0.34 -29.71 -1.59
N GLU A 240 -0.55 -29.92 -2.56
CA GLU A 240 -0.55 -29.26 -3.87
C GLU A 240 -0.40 -27.73 -3.80
N LYS A 241 -1.18 -27.08 -2.93
CA LYS A 241 -1.09 -25.63 -2.72
C LYS A 241 0.30 -25.18 -2.22
N LEU A 242 0.91 -25.96 -1.33
CA LEU A 242 2.25 -25.63 -0.81
C LEU A 242 3.33 -25.84 -1.88
N ASN A 243 3.20 -26.88 -2.69
CA ASN A 243 4.09 -27.13 -3.82
C ASN A 243 4.01 -25.99 -4.85
N GLN A 244 2.81 -25.52 -5.18
CA GLN A 244 2.60 -24.35 -6.06
C GLN A 244 3.27 -23.09 -5.51
N ILE A 245 3.13 -22.82 -4.22
CA ILE A 245 3.79 -21.67 -3.57
C ILE A 245 5.32 -21.82 -3.67
N ASP A 246 5.85 -22.99 -3.36
CA ASP A 246 7.31 -23.24 -3.38
C ASP A 246 7.86 -23.09 -4.79
N GLU A 247 7.20 -23.71 -5.79
CA GLU A 247 7.53 -23.57 -7.21
C GLU A 247 7.56 -22.09 -7.67
N ALA A 248 6.55 -21.30 -7.27
CA ALA A 248 6.48 -19.89 -7.66
C ALA A 248 7.64 -19.07 -7.08
N TYR A 249 7.99 -19.30 -5.81
CA TYR A 249 9.07 -18.57 -5.14
C TYR A 249 10.46 -18.95 -5.64
N ASP A 250 10.70 -20.25 -5.89
CA ASP A 250 11.96 -20.73 -6.46
C ASP A 250 12.12 -20.22 -7.90
N ARG A 251 11.04 -20.30 -8.71
CA ARG A 251 11.05 -19.83 -10.10
C ARG A 251 11.26 -18.34 -10.21
N PHE A 252 10.76 -17.54 -9.27
CA PHE A 252 10.98 -16.09 -9.27
C PHE A 252 12.46 -15.73 -9.06
N GLU A 253 13.12 -16.38 -8.12
CA GLU A 253 14.55 -16.14 -7.88
C GLU A 253 15.38 -16.49 -9.11
N GLU A 254 15.16 -17.67 -9.69
CA GLU A 254 15.81 -18.11 -10.94
C GLU A 254 15.53 -17.13 -12.09
N PHE A 255 14.26 -16.79 -12.30
CA PHE A 255 13.83 -15.90 -13.38
C PHE A 255 14.49 -14.53 -13.30
N ILE A 256 14.53 -13.90 -12.12
CA ILE A 256 15.18 -12.59 -11.97
C ILE A 256 16.69 -12.71 -12.15
N GLN A 257 17.33 -13.80 -11.72
CA GLN A 257 18.77 -14.03 -11.95
C GLN A 257 19.08 -14.18 -13.46
N GLU A 258 18.30 -14.97 -14.19
CA GLU A 258 18.40 -15.10 -15.65
C GLU A 258 18.31 -13.72 -16.33
N ARG A 259 17.29 -12.93 -15.95
CA ARG A 259 17.06 -11.57 -16.49
C ARG A 259 18.18 -10.58 -16.14
N ILE A 260 18.82 -10.70 -14.97
CA ILE A 260 19.99 -9.86 -14.62
C ILE A 260 21.13 -10.13 -15.60
N VAL A 261 21.46 -11.40 -15.87
CA VAL A 261 22.55 -11.79 -16.77
C VAL A 261 22.26 -11.35 -18.21
N GLU A 262 21.05 -11.59 -18.70
CA GLU A 262 20.61 -11.13 -20.02
C GLU A 262 20.77 -9.61 -20.17
N ARG A 263 20.25 -8.88 -19.21
CA ARG A 263 20.26 -7.41 -19.24
C ARG A 263 21.68 -6.82 -19.12
N GLU A 264 22.53 -7.39 -18.29
CA GLU A 264 23.95 -7.01 -18.24
C GLU A 264 24.64 -7.20 -19.57
N THR A 265 24.39 -8.36 -20.21
CA THR A 265 24.98 -8.69 -21.53
C THR A 265 24.53 -7.67 -22.59
N GLU A 266 23.25 -7.29 -22.60
CA GLU A 266 22.71 -6.26 -23.50
C GLU A 266 23.37 -4.90 -23.27
N LEU A 267 23.42 -4.44 -22.01
CA LEU A 267 24.02 -3.16 -21.65
C LEU A 267 25.52 -3.09 -21.99
N LEU A 268 26.25 -4.18 -21.81
CA LEU A 268 27.68 -4.26 -22.16
C LEU A 268 27.88 -4.23 -23.69
N LYS A 269 27.02 -4.91 -24.46
CA LYS A 269 27.06 -4.86 -25.94
C LYS A 269 26.78 -3.46 -26.46
N LEU A 270 25.75 -2.77 -25.95
CA LEU A 270 25.40 -1.41 -26.33
C LEU A 270 26.57 -0.45 -26.06
N ARG A 271 27.19 -0.53 -24.90
CA ARG A 271 28.37 0.28 -24.57
C ARG A 271 29.57 0.01 -25.49
N ALA A 272 29.76 -1.23 -25.95
CA ALA A 272 30.84 -1.58 -26.84
C ALA A 272 30.64 -1.09 -28.29
N MET A 273 29.40 -1.02 -28.77
CA MET A 273 29.05 -0.62 -30.14
C MET A 273 29.13 0.89 -30.39
N GLU A 274 28.94 1.74 -29.40
CA GLU A 274 28.73 3.19 -29.60
C GLU A 274 29.86 4.10 -29.11
N GLY A 275 31.04 3.57 -28.84
CA GLY A 275 32.22 4.40 -28.50
C GLY A 275 32.06 5.33 -27.29
N GLY A 276 31.06 5.09 -26.43
CA GLY A 276 30.87 5.77 -25.16
C GLY A 276 29.65 6.69 -25.02
N GLU A 277 28.93 6.98 -26.10
CA GLU A 277 27.74 7.85 -26.08
C GLU A 277 26.45 7.16 -26.61
N ALA A 278 26.23 5.90 -26.24
CA ALA A 278 24.97 5.23 -26.55
C ALA A 278 23.79 6.01 -25.97
N ASP A 279 22.74 6.20 -26.76
CA ASP A 279 21.45 6.62 -26.23
C ASP A 279 20.82 5.51 -25.37
N LEU A 280 21.41 5.30 -24.19
CA LEU A 280 20.93 4.39 -23.14
C LEU A 280 19.55 4.78 -22.60
N SER A 281 18.98 5.91 -23.06
CA SER A 281 17.73 6.46 -22.58
C SER A 281 16.54 5.52 -22.83
N ILE A 282 16.53 4.80 -23.95
CA ILE A 282 15.45 3.88 -24.31
C ILE A 282 15.51 2.61 -23.45
N ASP A 283 16.69 2.14 -23.13
CA ASP A 283 16.92 0.89 -22.40
C ASP A 283 16.86 1.03 -20.88
N LEU A 284 16.98 2.26 -20.36
CA LEU A 284 16.86 2.58 -18.93
C LEU A 284 15.44 2.99 -18.53
N ASN A 285 14.42 2.80 -19.37
CA ASN A 285 13.05 3.20 -19.09
C ASN A 285 12.32 2.24 -18.13
N SER A 286 12.84 1.03 -17.87
CA SER A 286 12.29 0.14 -16.85
C SER A 286 13.01 0.30 -15.51
N ILE A 287 12.28 0.03 -14.42
CA ILE A 287 12.86 0.02 -13.06
C ILE A 287 13.98 -1.00 -12.99
N PHE A 288 13.75 -2.20 -13.52
CA PHE A 288 14.72 -3.31 -13.55
C PHE A 288 15.99 -2.95 -14.33
N GLY A 289 15.84 -2.37 -15.53
CA GLY A 289 16.99 -1.95 -16.34
C GLY A 289 17.91 -0.97 -15.61
N ARG A 290 17.33 -0.04 -14.83
CA ARG A 290 18.11 0.91 -14.00
C ARG A 290 18.80 0.25 -12.82
N LEU A 291 18.17 -0.75 -12.17
CA LEU A 291 18.81 -1.50 -11.09
C LEU A 291 20.04 -2.26 -11.59
N VAL A 292 19.91 -2.93 -12.74
CA VAL A 292 21.03 -3.67 -13.38
C VAL A 292 22.11 -2.70 -13.86
N ASN A 293 21.73 -1.57 -14.47
CA ASN A 293 22.70 -0.56 -14.90
C ASN A 293 23.49 0.03 -13.72
N ALA A 294 22.84 0.29 -12.58
CA ALA A 294 23.49 0.78 -11.37
C ALA A 294 24.55 -0.22 -10.85
N ARG A 295 24.31 -1.53 -10.99
CA ARG A 295 25.31 -2.56 -10.69
C ARG A 295 26.58 -2.38 -11.49
N LEU A 296 26.48 -2.05 -12.77
CA LEU A 296 27.61 -1.85 -13.67
C LEU A 296 28.33 -0.51 -13.47
N THR A 297 27.66 0.52 -12.91
CA THR A 297 28.15 1.90 -12.89
C THR A 297 28.54 2.42 -11.50
N GLU A 298 27.91 1.93 -10.43
CA GLU A 298 28.03 2.47 -9.09
C GLU A 298 29.20 1.88 -8.26
N GLY A 299 29.93 0.92 -8.79
CA GLY A 299 31.09 0.29 -8.14
C GLY A 299 30.75 -0.24 -6.75
N LYS A 300 31.46 0.21 -5.70
CA LYS A 300 31.24 -0.24 -4.30
C LYS A 300 29.87 0.15 -3.72
N ASN A 301 29.17 1.07 -4.34
CA ASN A 301 27.85 1.51 -3.92
C ASN A 301 26.72 0.84 -4.71
N SER A 302 27.03 -0.10 -5.58
CA SER A 302 26.05 -0.88 -6.35
C SER A 302 25.19 -1.76 -5.46
N LEU A 303 24.13 -2.32 -6.04
CA LEU A 303 23.32 -3.37 -5.43
C LEU A 303 23.87 -4.74 -5.82
N SER A 304 23.92 -5.68 -4.89
CA SER A 304 24.16 -7.10 -5.16
C SER A 304 22.95 -7.73 -5.84
N ASP A 305 23.13 -8.92 -6.45
CA ASP A 305 22.03 -9.66 -7.08
C ASP A 305 20.88 -9.89 -6.12
N ARG A 306 21.20 -10.29 -4.90
CA ARG A 306 20.21 -10.50 -3.86
C ARG A 306 19.46 -9.22 -3.49
N GLU A 307 20.11 -8.07 -3.48
CA GLU A 307 19.43 -6.78 -3.26
C GLU A 307 18.60 -6.35 -4.48
N ILE A 308 19.02 -6.67 -5.70
CA ILE A 308 18.21 -6.46 -6.91
C ILE A 308 16.95 -7.32 -6.84
N ILE A 309 17.09 -8.64 -6.58
CA ILE A 309 15.95 -9.56 -6.44
C ILE A 309 15.01 -9.09 -5.33
N GLY A 310 15.57 -8.70 -4.17
CA GLY A 310 14.79 -8.14 -3.05
C GLY A 310 14.02 -6.87 -3.42
N ASN A 311 14.59 -5.96 -4.20
CA ASN A 311 13.88 -4.78 -4.69
C ASN A 311 12.82 -5.13 -5.73
N CYS A 312 13.08 -6.06 -6.65
CA CYS A 312 12.08 -6.55 -7.60
C CYS A 312 10.87 -7.16 -6.88
N PHE A 313 11.11 -8.02 -5.90
CA PHE A 313 10.06 -8.58 -5.06
C PHE A 313 9.25 -7.50 -4.33
N ALA A 314 9.95 -6.55 -3.68
CA ALA A 314 9.31 -5.47 -2.95
C ALA A 314 8.45 -4.58 -3.87
N PHE A 315 8.90 -4.28 -5.10
CA PHE A 315 8.12 -3.50 -6.06
C PHE A 315 6.93 -4.26 -6.62
N THR A 316 7.10 -5.58 -6.90
CA THR A 316 5.98 -6.44 -7.34
C THR A 316 4.85 -6.40 -6.31
N PHE A 317 5.17 -6.69 -5.06
CA PHE A 317 4.17 -6.68 -3.99
C PHE A 317 3.58 -5.28 -3.76
N ALA A 318 4.43 -4.27 -3.56
CA ALA A 318 3.99 -2.93 -3.22
C ALA A 318 3.20 -2.25 -4.35
N GLY A 319 3.57 -2.46 -5.61
CA GLY A 319 2.90 -1.85 -6.77
C GLY A 319 1.58 -2.51 -7.13
N HIS A 320 1.49 -3.84 -6.99
CA HIS A 320 0.32 -4.60 -7.38
C HIS A 320 -0.84 -4.47 -6.37
N GLU A 321 -0.62 -4.97 -5.15
CA GLU A 321 -1.72 -5.19 -4.19
C GLU A 321 -2.35 -3.87 -3.70
N THR A 322 -1.52 -2.85 -3.48
CA THR A 322 -2.01 -1.58 -2.96
C THR A 322 -2.88 -0.82 -3.98
N THR A 323 -2.45 -0.75 -5.24
CA THR A 323 -3.19 -0.06 -6.29
C THR A 323 -4.46 -0.80 -6.67
N ALA A 324 -4.38 -2.13 -6.82
CA ALA A 324 -5.52 -2.98 -7.14
C ALA A 324 -6.67 -2.80 -6.14
N ASN A 325 -6.40 -2.96 -4.86
CA ASN A 325 -7.42 -2.83 -3.80
C ASN A 325 -7.95 -1.39 -3.68
N SER A 326 -7.10 -0.37 -3.88
CA SER A 326 -7.54 1.04 -3.89
C SER A 326 -8.48 1.34 -5.05
N LEU A 327 -8.20 0.82 -6.25
CA LEU A 327 -9.06 0.94 -7.42
C LEU A 327 -10.38 0.18 -7.24
N ALA A 328 -10.34 -1.06 -6.74
CA ALA A 328 -11.53 -1.86 -6.48
C ALA A 328 -12.44 -1.19 -5.44
N ALA A 329 -11.87 -0.66 -4.34
CA ALA A 329 -12.61 0.12 -3.35
C ALA A 329 -13.25 1.35 -3.97
N THR A 330 -12.50 2.12 -4.77
CA THR A 330 -12.98 3.33 -5.44
C THR A 330 -14.14 3.02 -6.37
N LEU A 331 -14.03 1.96 -7.18
CA LEU A 331 -15.10 1.55 -8.10
C LEU A 331 -16.33 1.02 -7.36
N GLY A 332 -16.14 0.27 -6.27
CA GLY A 332 -17.24 -0.16 -5.40
C GLY A 332 -17.96 1.02 -4.74
N LEU A 333 -17.22 2.04 -4.30
CA LEU A 333 -17.80 3.28 -3.75
C LEU A 333 -18.53 4.09 -4.81
N LEU A 334 -17.99 4.21 -6.02
CA LEU A 334 -18.65 4.86 -7.16
C LEU A 334 -19.95 4.14 -7.56
N ALA A 335 -19.96 2.81 -7.53
CA ALA A 335 -21.15 2.02 -7.81
C ALA A 335 -22.29 2.32 -6.82
N LEU A 336 -21.96 2.56 -5.53
CA LEU A 336 -22.94 2.91 -4.49
C LEU A 336 -23.38 4.38 -4.55
N ASN A 337 -22.58 5.26 -5.15
CA ASN A 337 -22.79 6.71 -5.15
C ASN A 337 -22.90 7.23 -6.59
N PRO A 338 -24.05 7.00 -7.27
CA PRO A 338 -24.22 7.36 -8.68
C PRO A 338 -24.07 8.87 -8.95
N ASP A 339 -24.43 9.74 -8.01
CA ASP A 339 -24.29 11.19 -8.17
C ASP A 339 -22.80 11.59 -8.22
N GLU A 340 -21.96 11.01 -7.34
CA GLU A 340 -20.52 11.23 -7.35
C GLU A 340 -19.87 10.60 -8.60
N GLN A 341 -20.40 9.47 -9.08
CA GLN A 341 -19.96 8.85 -10.32
C GLN A 341 -20.26 9.74 -11.53
N GLU A 342 -21.45 10.35 -11.58
CA GLU A 342 -21.80 11.30 -12.65
C GLU A 342 -20.97 12.58 -12.54
N TRP A 343 -20.67 13.06 -11.34
CA TRP A 343 -19.79 14.21 -11.17
C TRP A 343 -18.38 13.94 -11.76
N VAL A 344 -17.80 12.78 -11.49
CA VAL A 344 -16.49 12.38 -12.05
C VAL A 344 -16.58 12.25 -13.57
N TYR A 345 -17.63 11.58 -14.08
CA TYR A 345 -17.87 11.45 -15.52
C TYR A 345 -17.96 12.81 -16.22
N ASN A 346 -18.74 13.72 -15.68
CA ASN A 346 -18.88 15.06 -16.25
C ASN A 346 -17.56 15.81 -16.28
N SER A 347 -16.72 15.66 -15.23
CA SER A 347 -15.38 16.25 -15.21
C SER A 347 -14.46 15.67 -16.31
N ILE A 348 -14.59 14.38 -16.61
CA ILE A 348 -13.85 13.74 -17.72
C ILE A 348 -14.33 14.31 -19.07
N ILE A 349 -15.64 14.34 -19.30
CA ILE A 349 -16.22 14.80 -20.57
C ILE A 349 -15.95 16.29 -20.81
N GLU A 350 -15.99 17.11 -19.77
CA GLU A 350 -15.63 18.53 -19.85
C GLU A 350 -14.18 18.73 -20.32
N MET A 351 -13.25 17.87 -19.84
CA MET A 351 -11.83 18.00 -20.13
C MET A 351 -11.43 17.40 -21.48
N ILE A 352 -11.85 16.18 -21.77
CA ILE A 352 -11.36 15.43 -22.93
C ILE A 352 -12.46 15.12 -23.96
N GLY A 353 -13.74 15.38 -23.66
CA GLY A 353 -14.85 14.91 -24.49
C GLY A 353 -14.88 13.37 -24.54
N ARG A 354 -15.14 12.85 -25.75
CA ARG A 354 -15.12 11.40 -25.99
C ARG A 354 -13.84 10.91 -26.68
N ARG A 355 -12.86 11.79 -26.88
CA ARG A 355 -11.58 11.37 -27.45
C ARG A 355 -10.81 10.45 -26.51
N GLU A 356 -9.86 9.74 -27.05
CA GLU A 356 -8.96 8.94 -26.25
C GLU A 356 -8.05 9.86 -25.39
N PRO A 357 -7.94 9.60 -24.07
CA PRO A 357 -7.08 10.40 -23.20
C PRO A 357 -5.61 10.06 -23.45
N THR A 358 -4.76 11.07 -23.31
CA THR A 358 -3.31 10.96 -23.42
C THR A 358 -2.63 11.29 -22.10
N PHE A 359 -1.36 10.97 -21.96
CA PHE A 359 -0.60 11.32 -20.74
C PHE A 359 -0.57 12.83 -20.47
N ASP A 360 -0.66 13.65 -21.52
CA ASP A 360 -0.65 15.12 -21.37
C ASP A 360 -1.95 15.64 -20.71
N ASP A 361 -3.03 14.85 -20.67
CA ASP A 361 -4.27 15.15 -19.96
C ASP A 361 -4.19 14.89 -18.45
N PHE A 362 -3.20 14.11 -17.99
CA PHE A 362 -3.09 13.66 -16.60
C PHE A 362 -3.20 14.80 -15.58
N ASP A 363 -2.51 15.91 -15.84
CA ASP A 363 -2.46 17.06 -14.94
C ASP A 363 -3.77 17.89 -14.90
N HIS A 364 -4.73 17.57 -15.77
CA HIS A 364 -6.02 18.25 -15.91
C HIS A 364 -7.23 17.40 -15.46
N LEU A 365 -7.01 16.12 -15.16
CA LEU A 365 -8.05 15.18 -14.71
C LEU A 365 -8.26 15.23 -13.18
N ASP A 366 -8.38 16.45 -12.62
CA ASP A 366 -8.50 16.69 -11.19
C ASP A 366 -9.70 15.97 -10.54
N GLY A 367 -10.83 15.84 -11.25
CA GLY A 367 -12.02 15.13 -10.75
C GLY A 367 -11.76 13.63 -10.54
N VAL A 368 -11.02 13.01 -11.46
CA VAL A 368 -10.63 11.59 -11.35
C VAL A 368 -9.61 11.41 -10.22
N LEU A 369 -8.63 12.29 -10.13
CA LEU A 369 -7.62 12.25 -9.05
C LEU A 369 -8.26 12.46 -7.67
N ALA A 370 -9.23 13.38 -7.56
CA ALA A 370 -10.00 13.60 -6.33
C ALA A 370 -10.76 12.33 -5.90
N CYS A 371 -11.34 11.60 -6.86
CA CYS A 371 -12.01 10.32 -6.63
C CYS A 371 -11.04 9.26 -6.08
N ILE A 372 -9.84 9.16 -6.64
CA ILE A 372 -8.79 8.24 -6.17
C ILE A 372 -8.36 8.59 -4.75
N TYR A 373 -8.13 9.86 -4.44
CA TYR A 373 -7.76 10.29 -3.09
C TYR A 373 -8.84 9.96 -2.06
N GLU A 374 -10.11 10.12 -2.40
CA GLU A 374 -11.21 9.75 -1.50
C GLU A 374 -11.29 8.23 -1.32
N GLY A 375 -11.08 7.45 -2.38
CA GLY A 375 -10.99 5.99 -2.29
C GLY A 375 -9.86 5.53 -1.37
N ILE A 376 -8.65 6.07 -1.53
CA ILE A 376 -7.49 5.77 -0.68
C ILE A 376 -7.71 6.25 0.76
N ARG A 377 -8.37 7.40 0.96
CA ARG A 377 -8.73 7.87 2.30
C ARG A 377 -9.65 6.86 3.01
N MET A 378 -10.68 6.41 2.34
CA MET A 378 -11.64 5.48 2.93
C MET A 378 -11.09 4.06 3.07
N TYR A 379 -10.19 3.64 2.17
CA TYR A 379 -9.56 2.33 2.16
C TYR A 379 -8.03 2.46 2.03
N PRO A 380 -7.35 2.95 3.09
CA PRO A 380 -5.90 3.16 3.04
C PRO A 380 -5.19 1.81 2.98
N ALA A 381 -4.55 1.51 1.83
CA ALA A 381 -3.85 0.25 1.62
C ALA A 381 -2.78 0.01 2.70
N ALA A 382 -1.98 1.03 3.03
CA ALA A 382 -1.08 1.01 4.19
C ALA A 382 -1.84 1.46 5.45
N TYR A 383 -2.69 0.61 5.97
CA TYR A 383 -3.60 0.90 7.07
C TYR A 383 -2.92 1.15 8.43
N LEU A 384 -1.71 0.66 8.62
CA LEU A 384 -0.87 0.89 9.81
C LEU A 384 0.59 1.10 9.40
N LEU A 385 1.27 2.06 10.06
CA LEU A 385 2.71 2.23 9.91
C LEU A 385 3.41 2.00 11.25
N ALA A 386 4.25 0.97 11.31
CA ALA A 386 4.97 0.58 12.53
C ALA A 386 6.34 1.27 12.61
N LYS A 387 6.59 1.93 13.74
CA LYS A 387 7.81 2.65 14.06
C LYS A 387 8.38 2.20 15.40
N ILE A 388 9.68 2.25 15.55
CA ILE A 388 10.37 1.95 16.82
C ILE A 388 11.22 3.15 17.23
N ALA A 389 11.07 3.61 18.47
CA ALA A 389 11.91 4.66 19.04
C ALA A 389 13.38 4.17 19.12
N SER A 390 14.30 4.85 18.46
CA SER A 390 15.72 4.49 18.38
C SER A 390 16.49 4.82 19.67
N LYS A 391 16.00 5.80 20.41
CA LYS A 391 16.50 6.22 21.72
C LYS A 391 15.33 6.71 22.58
N ASP A 392 15.60 7.06 23.86
CA ASP A 392 14.62 7.77 24.68
C ASP A 392 14.26 9.09 23.99
N THR A 393 12.98 9.33 23.76
CA THR A 393 12.48 10.48 23.01
C THR A 393 11.14 10.98 23.55
N THR A 394 10.66 12.09 23.04
CA THR A 394 9.37 12.67 23.40
C THR A 394 8.62 13.04 22.13
N ILE A 395 7.35 12.69 22.05
CA ILE A 395 6.46 13.20 21.00
C ILE A 395 5.52 14.25 21.58
N HIS A 396 5.25 15.29 20.81
CA HIS A 396 4.38 16.40 21.17
C HIS A 396 3.06 16.26 20.41
N LEU A 397 1.98 15.98 21.13
CA LEU A 397 0.69 15.63 20.54
C LEU A 397 -0.35 16.72 20.85
N SER A 398 -1.01 17.23 19.83
CA SER A 398 -2.14 18.15 19.97
C SER A 398 -3.32 17.47 20.64
N ARG A 399 -4.02 18.21 21.52
CA ARG A 399 -5.29 17.79 22.09
C ARG A 399 -6.40 17.89 21.06
N ARG A 400 -7.25 16.87 21.00
CA ARG A 400 -8.43 16.87 20.12
C ARG A 400 -9.32 18.10 20.31
N GLU A 401 -9.61 18.49 21.54
CA GLU A 401 -10.50 19.62 21.85
C GLU A 401 -9.81 20.98 21.77
N LYS A 402 -8.48 21.01 21.81
CA LYS A 402 -7.65 22.22 21.79
C LYS A 402 -6.40 21.97 20.95
N PRO A 403 -6.49 22.02 19.60
CA PRO A 403 -5.38 21.67 18.71
C PRO A 403 -4.10 22.49 18.94
N ASP A 404 -4.23 23.71 19.43
CA ASP A 404 -3.10 24.59 19.73
C ASP A 404 -2.33 24.17 20.99
N VAL A 405 -2.92 23.30 21.84
CA VAL A 405 -2.29 22.80 23.06
C VAL A 405 -1.64 21.45 22.79
N LYS A 406 -0.31 21.42 22.87
CA LYS A 406 0.48 20.18 22.71
C LYS A 406 0.92 19.63 24.06
N GLU A 407 0.78 18.34 24.22
CA GLU A 407 1.28 17.59 25.38
C GLU A 407 2.48 16.74 25.01
N ALA A 408 3.47 16.74 25.88
CA ALA A 408 4.68 15.97 25.74
C ALA A 408 4.48 14.54 26.27
N VAL A 409 4.61 13.53 25.42
CA VAL A 409 4.52 12.11 25.80
C VAL A 409 5.91 11.48 25.69
N PRO A 410 6.56 11.14 26.82
CA PRO A 410 7.87 10.52 26.82
C PRO A 410 7.78 9.06 26.39
N LEU A 411 8.67 8.65 25.51
CA LEU A 411 8.77 7.28 24.98
C LEU A 411 10.20 6.74 25.21
N LYS A 412 10.30 5.55 25.74
CA LYS A 412 11.58 4.86 25.93
C LYS A 412 12.09 4.24 24.64
N LYS A 413 13.41 4.12 24.51
CA LYS A 413 14.06 3.35 23.46
C LYS A 413 13.39 1.99 23.27
N GLY A 414 13.10 1.60 22.04
CA GLY A 414 12.45 0.34 21.71
C GLY A 414 10.91 0.36 21.83
N THR A 415 10.30 1.49 22.23
CA THR A 415 8.83 1.64 22.22
C THR A 415 8.33 1.49 20.78
N LEU A 416 7.35 0.60 20.59
CA LEU A 416 6.66 0.40 19.32
C LEU A 416 5.53 1.42 19.20
N LEU A 417 5.62 2.31 18.25
CA LEU A 417 4.61 3.28 17.86
C LEU A 417 3.92 2.81 16.58
N ILE A 418 2.62 2.62 16.64
CA ILE A 418 1.77 2.28 15.50
C ILE A 418 0.97 3.52 15.11
N LEU A 419 1.21 4.00 13.91
CA LEU A 419 0.42 5.06 13.30
C LEU A 419 -0.81 4.43 12.66
N ASP A 420 -1.97 4.74 13.19
CA ASP A 420 -3.26 4.24 12.71
C ASP A 420 -3.79 5.12 11.58
N MET A 421 -3.48 4.73 10.35
CA MET A 421 -3.90 5.45 9.15
C MET A 421 -5.43 5.46 9.00
N VAL A 422 -6.10 4.36 9.38
CA VAL A 422 -7.57 4.31 9.37
C VAL A 422 -8.14 5.35 10.34
N GLY A 423 -7.66 5.35 11.58
CA GLY A 423 -8.10 6.32 12.58
C GLY A 423 -7.86 7.79 12.17
N MET A 424 -6.75 8.08 11.46
CA MET A 424 -6.47 9.41 10.90
C MET A 424 -7.43 9.76 9.76
N CYS A 425 -7.66 8.83 8.83
CA CYS A 425 -8.51 9.03 7.65
C CYS A 425 -10.02 9.13 8.00
N TYR A 426 -10.42 8.56 9.12
CA TYR A 426 -11.80 8.63 9.62
C TYR A 426 -11.99 9.64 10.76
N ASN A 427 -11.01 10.50 11.02
CA ASN A 427 -11.14 11.56 12.02
C ASN A 427 -12.08 12.65 11.51
N ALA A 428 -13.23 12.84 12.21
CA ALA A 428 -14.26 13.82 11.83
C ALA A 428 -13.79 15.29 11.89
N GLN A 429 -12.73 15.60 12.65
CA GLN A 429 -12.14 16.94 12.67
C GLN A 429 -11.36 17.25 11.39
N SER A 430 -10.67 16.25 10.83
CA SER A 430 -9.92 16.40 9.58
C SER A 430 -10.82 16.20 8.36
N PHE A 431 -11.79 15.28 8.47
CA PHE A 431 -12.70 14.91 7.39
C PHE A 431 -14.14 14.91 7.87
N PRO A 432 -14.88 16.04 7.72
CA PRO A 432 -16.31 16.09 8.02
C PRO A 432 -17.06 14.98 7.29
N GLU A 433 -17.99 14.30 7.99
CA GLU A 433 -18.71 13.12 7.49
C GLU A 433 -17.74 12.04 6.94
N PRO A 434 -16.86 11.47 7.79
CA PRO A 434 -15.76 10.63 7.32
C PRO A 434 -16.22 9.30 6.70
N GLU A 435 -17.43 8.84 7.00
CA GLU A 435 -18.03 7.63 6.41
C GLU A 435 -18.66 7.88 5.03
N SER A 436 -18.85 9.14 4.63
CA SER A 436 -19.40 9.50 3.32
C SER A 436 -18.31 9.58 2.27
N PHE A 437 -18.56 8.98 1.11
CA PHE A 437 -17.70 9.08 -0.06
C PHE A 437 -17.97 10.41 -0.77
N LYS A 438 -17.04 11.35 -0.65
CA LYS A 438 -17.16 12.72 -1.16
C LYS A 438 -15.89 13.14 -1.89
N PRO A 439 -15.67 12.74 -3.15
CA PRO A 439 -14.49 13.13 -3.94
C PRO A 439 -14.29 14.65 -4.00
N GLN A 440 -15.38 15.42 -4.01
CA GLN A 440 -15.33 16.87 -4.12
C GLN A 440 -14.57 17.57 -2.97
N ARG A 441 -14.35 16.90 -1.82
CA ARG A 441 -13.52 17.43 -0.74
C ARG A 441 -12.07 17.68 -1.16
N TRP A 442 -11.62 17.01 -2.21
CA TRP A 442 -10.27 17.12 -2.76
C TRP A 442 -10.17 18.10 -3.94
N LYS A 443 -11.26 18.83 -4.25
CA LYS A 443 -11.24 19.85 -5.30
C LYS A 443 -10.34 21.00 -4.88
N ARG A 444 -9.44 21.45 -5.76
CA ARG A 444 -8.62 22.63 -5.53
C ARG A 444 -9.51 23.85 -5.25
N SER A 445 -9.26 24.54 -4.14
CA SER A 445 -9.86 25.85 -3.91
C SER A 445 -9.31 26.82 -4.95
N SER A 446 -10.18 27.47 -5.70
CA SER A 446 -9.78 28.52 -6.65
C SER A 446 -9.35 29.82 -5.95
N LYS A 447 -9.38 29.86 -4.60
CA LYS A 447 -8.98 31.04 -3.82
C LYS A 447 -7.64 30.78 -3.13
N PRO A 448 -6.60 31.62 -3.39
CA PRO A 448 -5.31 31.53 -2.68
C PRO A 448 -5.38 31.84 -1.18
N SER A 449 -6.52 32.37 -0.68
CA SER A 449 -6.66 32.82 0.70
C SER A 449 -7.00 31.71 1.71
N ASP A 450 -7.39 30.52 1.26
CA ASP A 450 -7.80 29.43 2.15
C ASP A 450 -6.70 28.36 2.31
N ALA A 451 -5.52 28.60 1.72
CA ALA A 451 -4.35 27.75 1.90
C ALA A 451 -3.71 28.02 3.26
N VAL A 452 -3.77 27.03 4.16
CA VAL A 452 -2.97 27.04 5.39
C VAL A 452 -1.49 27.04 5.00
N PRO A 453 -0.63 27.89 5.61
CA PRO A 453 0.76 28.04 5.18
C PRO A 453 1.55 26.74 5.35
N THR A 454 1.87 26.06 4.28
CA THR A 454 2.77 24.89 4.26
C THR A 454 4.23 25.35 4.25
N THR A 455 4.78 25.61 5.42
CA THR A 455 6.23 25.92 5.55
C THR A 455 7.15 24.69 5.48
N GLN A 456 6.63 23.47 5.26
CA GLN A 456 7.44 22.24 5.27
C GLN A 456 7.29 21.31 4.05
N ALA A 457 6.40 21.59 3.11
CA ALA A 457 6.18 20.74 1.92
C ALA A 457 7.22 20.93 0.81
N THR A 458 7.88 22.07 0.75
CA THR A 458 8.72 22.52 -0.37
C THR A 458 10.04 21.77 -0.57
N GLN A 459 10.61 21.12 0.45
CA GLN A 459 11.92 20.43 0.30
C GLN A 459 11.84 19.01 -0.28
N ALA A 460 10.71 18.32 -0.11
CA ALA A 460 10.55 16.97 -0.66
C ALA A 460 10.18 17.00 -2.16
N ASP A 461 9.45 18.04 -2.59
CA ASP A 461 8.98 18.20 -3.96
C ASP A 461 10.10 18.71 -4.90
N GLU A 462 11.06 19.50 -4.41
CA GLU A 462 12.24 19.93 -5.17
C GLU A 462 13.20 18.77 -5.50
N ILE A 463 13.28 17.75 -4.65
CA ILE A 463 14.14 16.58 -4.87
C ILE A 463 13.54 15.60 -5.89
N THR A 464 12.22 15.60 -6.10
CA THR A 464 11.52 14.63 -6.94
C THR A 464 11.00 15.20 -8.26
N GLY A 465 11.16 16.51 -8.52
CA GLY A 465 10.70 17.16 -9.77
C GLY A 465 9.18 17.04 -9.99
N SER A 466 8.40 16.89 -8.92
CA SER A 466 6.95 16.73 -9.03
C SER A 466 6.25 18.08 -9.10
N SER A 467 5.35 18.21 -10.08
CA SER A 467 4.42 19.33 -10.29
C SER A 467 3.60 19.68 -9.05
N PRO A 468 3.09 20.92 -8.93
CA PRO A 468 2.33 21.45 -7.78
C PRO A 468 1.03 20.71 -7.42
N ILE A 469 0.67 19.64 -8.14
CA ILE A 469 -0.54 18.82 -7.94
C ILE A 469 -0.47 17.94 -6.67
N SER A 470 0.69 17.86 -6.00
CA SER A 470 0.90 16.93 -4.87
C SER A 470 0.40 17.43 -3.52
N THR A 471 -0.13 18.64 -3.42
CA THR A 471 -0.49 19.25 -2.14
C THR A 471 -1.99 19.46 -1.97
N PHE A 472 -2.76 18.37 -1.94
CA PHE A 472 -3.99 18.40 -1.16
C PHE A 472 -3.58 18.32 0.31
N GLU A 473 -3.71 19.43 1.02
CA GLU A 473 -3.40 19.50 2.46
C GLU A 473 -4.19 18.41 3.21
N GLY A 474 -3.45 17.62 4.01
CA GLY A 474 -4.02 16.53 4.81
C GLY A 474 -4.11 15.17 4.14
N PHE A 475 -3.73 14.99 2.86
CA PHE A 475 -3.66 13.65 2.28
C PHE A 475 -2.42 12.90 2.75
N ILE A 476 -2.63 11.81 3.49
CA ILE A 476 -1.57 11.00 4.09
C ILE A 476 -1.41 9.61 3.45
N GLY A 477 -2.20 9.29 2.43
CA GLY A 477 -2.30 7.94 1.85
C GLY A 477 -0.99 7.39 1.26
N PHE A 478 -0.05 8.27 0.88
CA PHE A 478 1.28 7.88 0.41
C PHE A 478 2.39 8.10 1.46
N ALA A 479 2.04 8.23 2.75
CA ALA A 479 2.94 8.59 3.84
C ALA A 479 3.56 9.99 3.69
N TYR A 480 4.67 10.29 4.39
CA TYR A 480 5.27 11.61 4.46
C TYR A 480 6.80 11.53 4.62
N GLY A 481 7.48 12.64 4.29
CA GLY A 481 8.92 12.83 4.51
C GLY A 481 9.79 11.96 3.62
N PRO A 482 11.05 11.68 3.99
CA PRO A 482 11.99 10.96 3.15
C PRO A 482 11.53 9.56 2.75
N ARG A 483 10.62 8.99 3.52
CA ARG A 483 10.02 7.65 3.31
C ARG A 483 8.68 7.70 2.59
N THR A 484 8.29 8.83 2.03
CA THR A 484 7.13 8.92 1.12
C THR A 484 7.19 7.82 0.07
N CYS A 485 6.03 7.28 -0.29
CA CYS A 485 5.93 6.19 -1.28
C CYS A 485 6.68 6.56 -2.57
N ILE A 486 7.63 5.72 -2.96
CA ILE A 486 8.42 5.95 -4.17
C ILE A 486 7.58 5.86 -5.44
N GLY A 487 6.55 4.98 -5.42
CA GLY A 487 5.62 4.74 -6.53
C GLY A 487 4.38 5.64 -6.52
N HIS A 488 4.32 6.69 -5.69
CA HIS A 488 3.09 7.49 -5.55
C HIS A 488 2.59 8.09 -6.87
N LYS A 489 3.50 8.58 -7.73
CA LYS A 489 3.12 9.14 -9.03
C LYS A 489 2.79 8.03 -10.04
N PHE A 490 3.50 6.90 -10.00
CA PHE A 490 3.19 5.71 -10.78
C PHE A 490 1.74 5.26 -10.51
N ALA A 491 1.38 5.04 -9.24
CA ALA A 491 0.05 4.63 -8.82
C ALA A 491 -1.05 5.65 -9.22
N LYS A 492 -0.74 6.96 -9.11
CA LYS A 492 -1.67 8.01 -9.56
C LYS A 492 -1.91 7.97 -11.07
N VAL A 493 -0.85 7.89 -11.86
CA VAL A 493 -0.94 7.87 -13.33
C VAL A 493 -1.73 6.65 -13.81
N GLU A 494 -1.39 5.48 -13.32
CA GLU A 494 -2.09 4.22 -13.58
C GLU A 494 -3.59 4.33 -13.24
N SER A 495 -3.89 4.78 -12.03
CA SER A 495 -5.26 4.87 -11.54
C SER A 495 -6.08 5.91 -12.31
N VAL A 496 -5.50 7.08 -12.62
CA VAL A 496 -6.17 8.13 -13.39
C VAL A 496 -6.44 7.65 -14.82
N ALA A 497 -5.47 7.04 -15.49
CA ALA A 497 -5.64 6.52 -16.83
C ALA A 497 -6.76 5.48 -16.87
N PHE A 498 -6.72 4.48 -16.00
CA PHE A 498 -7.72 3.40 -15.97
C PHE A 498 -9.11 3.91 -15.63
N LEU A 499 -9.28 4.72 -14.58
CA LEU A 499 -10.60 5.26 -14.21
C LEU A 499 -11.14 6.21 -15.26
N THR A 500 -10.30 7.01 -15.93
CA THR A 500 -10.74 7.88 -17.02
C THR A 500 -11.30 7.08 -18.16
N LEU A 501 -10.59 6.05 -18.62
CA LEU A 501 -11.05 5.17 -19.69
C LEU A 501 -12.34 4.44 -19.31
N LEU A 502 -12.36 3.82 -18.13
CA LEU A 502 -13.51 3.05 -17.68
C LEU A 502 -14.76 3.92 -17.52
N LEU A 503 -14.64 5.05 -16.81
CA LEU A 503 -15.80 5.90 -16.49
C LEU A 503 -16.28 6.73 -17.68
N ARG A 504 -15.41 7.02 -18.67
CA ARG A 504 -15.81 7.61 -19.95
C ARG A 504 -16.77 6.69 -20.70
N ASP A 505 -16.47 5.39 -20.72
CA ASP A 505 -17.18 4.42 -21.56
C ASP A 505 -18.29 3.70 -20.81
N TRP A 506 -18.18 3.57 -19.49
CA TRP A 506 -19.05 2.73 -18.68
C TRP A 506 -19.56 3.43 -17.42
N ARG A 507 -20.79 3.07 -17.05
CA ARG A 507 -21.34 3.28 -15.71
C ARG A 507 -21.15 2.00 -14.89
N VAL A 508 -20.61 2.14 -13.69
CA VAL A 508 -20.41 1.04 -12.72
C VAL A 508 -21.66 0.91 -11.87
N VAL A 509 -22.27 -0.27 -11.85
CA VAL A 509 -23.53 -0.55 -11.12
C VAL A 509 -23.29 -1.72 -10.17
N PRO A 510 -23.65 -1.62 -8.87
CA PRO A 510 -23.42 -2.69 -7.91
C PRO A 510 -24.36 -3.88 -8.17
N ILE A 511 -23.86 -5.10 -8.03
CA ILE A 511 -24.71 -6.31 -8.02
C ILE A 511 -25.22 -6.52 -6.60
N MET A 512 -26.49 -6.19 -6.39
CA MET A 512 -27.16 -6.28 -5.09
C MET A 512 -28.00 -7.54 -4.99
N LYS A 513 -28.12 -8.10 -3.78
CA LYS A 513 -29.08 -9.17 -3.47
C LYS A 513 -30.50 -8.58 -3.42
N VAL A 514 -31.50 -9.43 -3.60
CA VAL A 514 -32.91 -8.99 -3.53
C VAL A 514 -33.18 -8.36 -2.13
N GLY A 515 -33.64 -7.11 -2.13
CA GLY A 515 -33.95 -6.36 -0.91
C GLY A 515 -32.71 -5.83 -0.14
N GLU A 516 -31.51 -5.95 -0.69
CA GLU A 516 -30.28 -5.45 -0.05
C GLU A 516 -30.20 -3.94 -0.11
N SER A 517 -29.96 -3.27 1.02
CA SER A 517 -29.66 -1.84 1.05
C SER A 517 -28.24 -1.54 0.60
N LYS A 518 -27.94 -0.28 0.19
CA LYS A 518 -26.59 0.17 -0.15
C LYS A 518 -25.61 -0.04 1.01
N GLU A 519 -26.04 0.20 2.23
CA GLU A 519 -25.23 0.00 3.44
C GLU A 519 -24.94 -1.49 3.68
N ALA A 520 -25.93 -2.37 3.51
CA ALA A 520 -25.76 -3.81 3.64
C ALA A 520 -24.78 -4.33 2.57
N TRP A 521 -24.89 -3.87 1.34
CA TRP A 521 -23.95 -4.20 0.25
C TRP A 521 -22.53 -3.73 0.60
N ARG A 522 -22.36 -2.45 1.04
CA ARG A 522 -21.07 -1.93 1.47
C ARG A 522 -20.43 -2.79 2.56
N ASN A 523 -21.20 -3.14 3.59
CA ASN A 523 -20.71 -3.95 4.71
C ASN A 523 -20.38 -5.39 4.31
N ARG A 524 -21.03 -5.93 3.29
CA ARG A 524 -20.76 -7.29 2.78
C ARG A 524 -19.61 -7.34 1.79
N VAL A 525 -19.52 -6.35 0.89
CA VAL A 525 -18.61 -6.37 -0.25
C VAL A 525 -17.32 -5.60 0.02
N LEU A 526 -17.42 -4.47 0.71
CA LEU A 526 -16.29 -3.60 0.99
C LEU A 526 -15.79 -3.73 2.45
N GLU A 527 -16.15 -4.81 3.17
CA GLU A 527 -15.52 -5.13 4.46
C GLU A 527 -14.10 -5.63 4.20
N PRO A 528 -13.06 -4.92 4.70
CA PRO A 528 -11.70 -5.28 4.37
C PRO A 528 -11.17 -6.46 5.19
N GLU A 529 -10.26 -7.19 4.57
CA GLU A 529 -9.35 -8.12 5.23
C GLU A 529 -8.00 -7.44 5.47
N PHE A 530 -7.27 -7.92 6.47
CA PHE A 530 -6.02 -7.30 6.92
C PHE A 530 -4.86 -8.27 6.81
N GLY A 531 -3.96 -7.99 5.89
CA GLY A 531 -2.70 -8.67 5.66
C GLY A 531 -1.51 -7.74 5.78
N GLN A 532 -0.58 -7.78 4.83
CA GLN A 532 0.48 -6.78 4.67
C GLN A 532 -0.09 -5.44 4.17
N ALA A 533 -1.19 -5.50 3.44
CA ALA A 533 -2.01 -4.37 3.03
C ALA A 533 -3.47 -4.59 3.46
N LEU A 534 -4.31 -3.56 3.29
CA LEU A 534 -5.76 -3.68 3.35
C LEU A 534 -6.22 -4.34 2.05
N LEU A 535 -6.93 -5.45 2.17
CA LEU A 535 -7.40 -6.27 1.06
C LEU A 535 -8.92 -6.22 0.96
N LEU A 536 -9.43 -6.38 -0.25
CA LEU A 536 -10.85 -6.59 -0.49
C LEU A 536 -11.09 -7.99 -1.08
N GLY A 537 -12.22 -8.57 -0.75
CA GLY A 537 -12.72 -9.76 -1.42
C GLY A 537 -13.30 -9.44 -2.80
N GLU A 538 -14.24 -10.27 -3.27
CA GLU A 538 -14.94 -10.03 -4.53
C GLU A 538 -15.77 -8.74 -4.48
N VAL A 539 -15.63 -7.88 -5.49
CA VAL A 539 -16.41 -6.65 -5.67
C VAL A 539 -17.30 -6.81 -6.90
N PRO A 540 -18.49 -7.43 -6.74
CA PRO A 540 -19.36 -7.75 -7.86
C PRO A 540 -20.08 -6.51 -8.38
N VAL A 541 -19.81 -6.15 -9.63
CA VAL A 541 -20.42 -5.04 -10.35
C VAL A 541 -20.87 -5.46 -11.75
N LYS A 542 -21.68 -4.63 -12.37
CA LYS A 542 -21.99 -4.66 -13.77
C LYS A 542 -21.59 -3.33 -14.39
N LEU A 543 -20.98 -3.36 -15.56
CA LEU A 543 -20.67 -2.18 -16.34
C LEU A 543 -21.78 -1.97 -17.39
N VAL A 544 -22.33 -0.77 -17.44
CA VAL A 544 -23.38 -0.36 -18.40
C VAL A 544 -22.80 0.72 -19.30
N ARG A 545 -22.82 0.50 -20.62
CA ARG A 545 -22.22 1.42 -21.59
C ARG A 545 -22.88 2.80 -21.53
N ARG A 546 -22.08 3.84 -21.53
CA ARG A 546 -22.56 5.22 -21.62
C ARG A 546 -22.86 5.56 -23.07
N LYS A 547 -24.03 6.14 -23.32
CA LYS A 547 -24.52 6.56 -24.66
C LYS A 547 -24.02 7.95 -25.04
#